data_011877a3dde8c86b19c4a72e87931087
#
_entry.id   011877a3dde8c86b19c4a72e87931087
#
_cell.length_a   1.000
_cell.length_b   1.000
_cell.length_c   1.000
_cell.angle_alpha   90.00
_cell.angle_beta   90.00
_cell.angle_gamma   90.00
#
_symmetry.space_group_name_H-M   'P 1'
#
loop_
_entity.id
_entity.type
_entity.pdbx_description
1 polymer ?
#
loop_
_entity_poly.entity_id
_entity_poly.type
_entity_poly.pdbx_seq_one_letter_code
_entity_poly.pdbx_strand_id
1 'polypeptide(L)'
;VEDEADFEDQGSRGFNYRNERFSNRVKKLEEVFQVFSSKIHGDPSTPLFLAYPGDPITIRFVFPADRARAHAFVIHGHKFLRSQNDMNSSIVSVKGQNIVGSNDDFKLLYGAGGKLNNPGDYMYRSGNIRWDIELGLWGILRVLSSKRSELASLQPYKQNKEDKNIPLQPKR
;
A
#
# COMPACT_ATOMS: atom_id res chain seq x y z
N VAL A 1 18.01 9.40 -28.21
CA VAL A 1 18.48 10.55 -27.46
C VAL A 1 17.97 10.29 -26.05
N GLU A 2 18.80 9.71 -25.20
CA GLU A 2 18.54 9.62 -23.76
C GLU A 2 18.57 11.04 -23.22
N ASP A 3 17.46 11.45 -22.63
CA ASP A 3 17.31 12.79 -22.08
C ASP A 3 18.24 12.89 -20.88
N GLU A 4 19.17 13.83 -20.85
CA GLU A 4 20.09 14.06 -19.73
C GLU A 4 19.35 14.19 -18.38
N ALA A 5 18.10 14.62 -18.42
CA ALA A 5 17.21 14.67 -17.26
C ALA A 5 16.87 13.30 -16.66
N ASP A 6 16.90 12.23 -17.44
CA ASP A 6 16.62 10.86 -16.96
C ASP A 6 17.84 10.22 -16.26
N PHE A 7 19.04 10.69 -16.54
CA PHE A 7 20.26 10.13 -15.96
C PHE A 7 20.36 10.37 -14.44
N GLU A 8 19.92 11.52 -13.97
CA GLU A 8 19.94 11.86 -12.54
C GLU A 8 18.88 11.10 -11.72
N ASP A 9 17.96 10.38 -12.38
CA ASP A 9 16.78 9.79 -11.74
C ASP A 9 16.79 8.26 -11.70
N GLN A 10 17.90 7.65 -12.07
CA GLN A 10 18.10 6.20 -12.07
C GLN A 10 18.31 5.60 -10.66
N GLY A 11 18.00 6.37 -9.62
CA GLY A 11 18.05 5.92 -8.24
C GLY A 11 17.06 4.82 -7.92
N SER A 12 17.32 4.09 -6.84
CA SER A 12 16.34 3.16 -6.28
C SER A 12 15.17 3.91 -5.70
N ARG A 13 13.97 3.38 -5.92
CA ARG A 13 12.71 3.87 -5.34
C ARG A 13 12.35 3.04 -4.12
N GLY A 14 11.93 3.66 -3.03
CA GLY A 14 11.65 2.94 -1.82
C GLY A 14 10.48 3.47 -1.01
N PHE A 15 9.79 2.58 -0.30
CA PHE A 15 8.89 2.92 0.78
C PHE A 15 9.65 2.86 2.10
N ASN A 16 9.51 3.89 2.92
CA ASN A 16 10.14 3.97 4.24
C ASN A 16 11.65 3.69 4.19
N TYR A 17 12.34 4.29 3.20
CA TYR A 17 13.78 4.09 2.91
C TYR A 17 14.18 2.64 2.57
N ARG A 18 13.21 1.79 2.28
CA ARG A 18 13.42 0.41 1.86
C ARG A 18 12.88 0.21 0.46
N ASN A 19 13.57 -0.60 -0.32
CA ASN A 19 13.12 -0.98 -1.66
C ASN A 19 13.46 -2.44 -1.95
N GLU A 20 12.78 -2.98 -2.97
CA GLU A 20 13.06 -4.30 -3.51
C GLU A 20 13.08 -4.21 -5.03
N ARG A 21 14.25 -3.94 -5.59
CA ARG A 21 14.42 -3.83 -7.05
C ARG A 21 14.22 -5.20 -7.70
N PHE A 22 13.71 -5.21 -8.92
CA PHE A 22 13.59 -6.45 -9.71
C PHE A 22 14.93 -7.16 -9.89
N SER A 23 16.00 -6.41 -10.12
CA SER A 23 17.35 -6.94 -10.27
C SER A 23 17.87 -7.68 -9.02
N ASN A 24 17.29 -7.48 -7.85
CA ASN A 24 17.63 -8.24 -6.65
C ASN A 24 17.04 -9.66 -6.69
N ARG A 25 15.93 -9.85 -7.41
CA ARG A 25 15.16 -11.08 -7.41
C ARG A 25 15.35 -11.93 -8.66
N VAL A 26 15.44 -11.29 -9.83
CA VAL A 26 15.54 -11.98 -11.11
C VAL A 26 16.77 -11.52 -11.87
N LYS A 27 17.44 -12.46 -12.52
CA LYS A 27 18.64 -12.19 -13.32
C LYS A 27 18.38 -12.29 -14.81
N LYS A 28 17.31 -12.98 -15.19
CA LYS A 28 16.91 -13.21 -16.58
C LYS A 28 15.49 -12.71 -16.82
N LEU A 29 15.25 -12.21 -18.01
CA LEU A 29 13.94 -11.66 -18.39
C LEU A 29 12.82 -12.72 -18.31
N GLU A 30 13.15 -13.98 -18.62
CA GLU A 30 12.18 -15.08 -18.57
C GLU A 30 11.66 -15.36 -17.15
N GLU A 31 12.36 -14.90 -16.11
CA GLU A 31 12.00 -15.11 -14.70
C GLU A 31 11.14 -13.98 -14.12
N VAL A 32 10.92 -12.91 -14.88
CA VAL A 32 10.20 -11.70 -14.39
C VAL A 32 8.79 -12.02 -13.90
N PHE A 33 8.11 -13.03 -14.44
CA PHE A 33 6.79 -13.45 -13.98
C PHE A 33 6.76 -13.93 -12.52
N GLN A 34 7.92 -14.26 -11.94
CA GLN A 34 8.07 -14.74 -10.56
C GLN A 34 8.51 -13.63 -9.58
N VAL A 35 8.82 -12.43 -10.07
CA VAL A 35 9.48 -11.38 -9.29
C VAL A 35 8.75 -11.02 -7.98
N PHE A 36 7.44 -11.08 -7.95
CA PHE A 36 6.64 -10.76 -6.76
C PHE A 36 6.41 -11.95 -5.82
N SER A 37 6.91 -13.13 -6.16
CA SER A 37 6.66 -14.35 -5.39
C SER A 37 7.49 -14.43 -4.12
N SER A 38 6.87 -14.27 -2.96
CA SER A 38 7.53 -14.53 -1.67
C SER A 38 7.90 -16.00 -1.48
N LYS A 39 7.20 -16.92 -2.13
CA LYS A 39 7.54 -18.35 -2.08
C LYS A 39 8.90 -18.67 -2.73
N ILE A 40 9.26 -17.92 -3.78
CA ILE A 40 10.49 -18.15 -4.53
C ILE A 40 11.63 -17.30 -3.99
N HIS A 41 11.39 -16.04 -3.71
CA HIS A 41 12.43 -15.07 -3.37
C HIS A 41 12.43 -14.64 -1.90
N GLY A 42 11.52 -15.14 -1.07
CA GLY A 42 11.26 -14.60 0.25
C GLY A 42 10.42 -13.30 0.21
N ASP A 43 10.14 -12.78 1.39
CA ASP A 43 9.41 -11.51 1.49
C ASP A 43 10.30 -10.35 1.03
N PRO A 44 9.70 -9.29 0.42
CA PRO A 44 10.47 -8.14 -0.06
C PRO A 44 11.12 -7.36 1.07
N SER A 45 12.22 -6.67 0.78
CA SER A 45 12.89 -5.74 1.71
C SER A 45 12.04 -4.52 2.08
N THR A 46 11.05 -4.18 1.27
CA THR A 46 10.06 -3.15 1.57
C THR A 46 9.22 -3.51 2.79
N PRO A 47 8.56 -2.56 3.46
CA PRO A 47 7.74 -2.88 4.62
C PRO A 47 6.69 -3.95 4.31
N LEU A 48 6.70 -5.04 5.07
CA LEU A 48 5.65 -6.05 5.05
C LEU A 48 4.58 -5.66 6.06
N PHE A 49 3.39 -5.33 5.59
CA PHE A 49 2.25 -5.04 6.46
C PHE A 49 1.49 -6.32 6.76
N LEU A 50 1.17 -6.52 8.03
CA LEU A 50 0.41 -7.69 8.50
C LEU A 50 -0.94 -7.24 9.04
N ALA A 51 -1.99 -7.96 8.69
CA ALA A 51 -3.34 -7.70 9.17
C ALA A 51 -4.16 -8.98 9.21
N TYR A 52 -5.27 -8.97 9.93
CA TYR A 52 -6.29 -10.00 9.83
C TYR A 52 -7.42 -9.57 8.89
N PRO A 53 -8.22 -10.52 8.36
CA PRO A 53 -9.37 -10.18 7.51
C PRO A 53 -10.31 -9.19 8.20
N GLY A 54 -10.64 -8.11 7.51
CA GLY A 54 -11.53 -7.07 8.00
C GLY A 54 -10.90 -6.03 8.92
N ASP A 55 -9.62 -6.18 9.30
CA ASP A 55 -8.93 -5.16 10.10
C ASP A 55 -9.02 -3.79 9.42
N PRO A 56 -9.39 -2.73 10.17
CA PRO A 56 -9.39 -1.38 9.62
C PRO A 56 -7.94 -0.93 9.39
N ILE A 57 -7.64 -0.51 8.17
CA ILE A 57 -6.30 -0.05 7.80
C ILE A 57 -6.38 1.39 7.30
N THR A 58 -5.54 2.24 7.88
CA THR A 58 -5.23 3.56 7.37
C THR A 58 -3.73 3.66 7.12
N ILE A 59 -3.36 3.96 5.89
CA ILE A 59 -1.97 4.21 5.50
C ILE A 59 -1.78 5.71 5.39
N ARG A 60 -0.88 6.25 6.18
CA ARG A 60 -0.45 7.65 6.06
C ARG A 60 0.78 7.71 5.19
N PHE A 61 0.63 8.38 4.08
CA PHE A 61 1.66 8.51 3.07
C PHE A 61 2.22 9.93 3.07
N VAL A 62 3.51 10.04 3.35
CA VAL A 62 4.23 11.31 3.28
C VAL A 62 5.20 11.22 2.11
N PHE A 63 5.21 12.26 1.28
CA PHE A 63 6.09 12.37 0.14
C PHE A 63 7.13 13.49 0.40
N PRO A 64 8.25 13.18 1.08
CA PRO A 64 9.12 14.21 1.64
C PRO A 64 9.98 14.91 0.61
N ALA A 65 10.40 14.20 -0.42
CA ALA A 65 11.31 14.71 -1.44
C ALA A 65 11.22 13.91 -2.73
N ASP A 66 11.17 14.61 -3.82
CA ASP A 66 11.45 14.17 -5.19
C ASP A 66 11.38 15.42 -6.10
N ARG A 67 11.66 15.25 -7.39
CA ARG A 67 11.28 16.21 -8.42
C ARG A 67 9.75 16.30 -8.52
N ALA A 68 9.24 17.34 -9.16
CA ALA A 68 7.80 17.54 -9.37
C ALA A 68 7.20 16.45 -10.27
N ARG A 69 7.15 15.23 -9.77
CA ARG A 69 6.57 14.06 -10.43
C ARG A 69 5.31 13.60 -9.76
N ALA A 70 4.36 13.15 -10.56
CA ALA A 70 3.16 12.53 -10.06
C ALA A 70 3.45 11.07 -9.70
N HIS A 71 3.18 10.71 -8.47
CA HIS A 71 3.12 9.32 -8.03
C HIS A 71 1.67 8.95 -7.74
N ALA A 72 1.35 7.68 -7.89
CA ALA A 72 0.06 7.15 -7.51
C ALA A 72 0.26 5.96 -6.56
N PHE A 73 -0.67 5.74 -5.66
CA PHE A 73 -0.64 4.62 -4.73
C PHE A 73 -1.79 3.66 -5.01
N VAL A 74 -1.47 2.39 -5.03
CA VAL A 74 -2.40 1.28 -5.30
C VAL A 74 -2.18 0.18 -4.29
N ILE A 75 -3.25 -0.38 -3.76
CA ILE A 75 -3.22 -1.70 -3.11
C ILE A 75 -4.16 -2.61 -3.90
N HIS A 76 -3.62 -3.68 -4.47
CA HIS A 76 -4.41 -4.62 -5.26
C HIS A 76 -5.56 -5.19 -4.42
N GLY A 77 -6.72 -5.36 -5.03
CA GLY A 77 -7.92 -5.89 -4.34
C GLY A 77 -8.60 -4.93 -3.35
N HIS A 78 -8.05 -3.74 -3.13
CA HIS A 78 -8.60 -2.78 -2.18
C HIS A 78 -9.05 -1.49 -2.85
N LYS A 79 -9.92 -0.74 -2.16
CA LYS A 79 -10.47 0.52 -2.60
C LYS A 79 -10.41 1.55 -1.48
N PHE A 80 -10.37 2.82 -1.88
CA PHE A 80 -10.33 3.99 -0.99
C PHE A 80 -11.47 4.95 -1.31
N LEU A 81 -11.80 5.81 -0.38
CA LEU A 81 -12.55 7.02 -0.70
C LEU A 81 -11.58 8.07 -1.27
N ARG A 82 -11.97 8.76 -2.32
CA ARG A 82 -11.17 9.85 -2.90
C ARG A 82 -10.91 10.95 -1.86
N SER A 83 -11.93 11.31 -1.09
CA SER A 83 -11.82 12.15 0.10
C SER A 83 -12.18 11.32 1.30
N GLN A 84 -11.20 10.96 2.13
CA GLN A 84 -11.39 9.93 3.16
C GLN A 84 -12.38 10.32 4.27
N ASN A 85 -12.62 11.61 4.47
CA ASN A 85 -13.55 12.12 5.48
C ASN A 85 -14.95 12.41 4.92
N ASP A 86 -15.18 12.15 3.63
CA ASP A 86 -16.46 12.34 2.97
C ASP A 86 -17.00 10.98 2.49
N MET A 87 -18.02 10.48 3.19
CA MET A 87 -18.65 9.20 2.86
C MET A 87 -19.41 9.23 1.52
N ASN A 88 -19.71 10.40 0.98
CA ASN A 88 -20.32 10.58 -0.33
C ASN A 88 -19.27 10.70 -1.45
N SER A 89 -17.99 10.67 -1.10
CA SER A 89 -16.89 10.76 -2.05
C SER A 89 -16.85 9.54 -2.96
N SER A 90 -16.36 9.75 -4.17
CA SER A 90 -16.15 8.67 -5.14
C SER A 90 -15.21 7.60 -4.58
N ILE A 91 -15.54 6.34 -4.88
CA ILE A 91 -14.69 5.18 -4.57
C ILE A 91 -13.65 5.03 -5.68
N VAL A 92 -12.38 4.97 -5.30
CA VAL A 92 -11.25 4.84 -6.22
C VAL A 92 -10.36 3.65 -5.84
N SER A 93 -9.67 3.09 -6.83
CA SER A 93 -8.68 2.02 -6.62
C SER A 93 -7.23 2.54 -6.71
N VAL A 94 -7.08 3.75 -7.23
CA VAL A 94 -5.80 4.45 -7.39
C VAL A 94 -5.97 5.87 -6.91
N LYS A 95 -5.02 6.35 -6.13
CA LYS A 95 -5.00 7.73 -5.67
C LYS A 95 -3.62 8.31 -5.91
N GLY A 96 -3.56 9.46 -6.55
CA GLY A 96 -2.33 10.12 -6.92
C GLY A 96 -1.87 11.13 -5.88
N GLN A 97 -0.55 11.32 -5.83
CA GLN A 97 0.11 12.43 -5.16
C GLN A 97 1.05 13.13 -6.13
N ASN A 98 0.93 14.44 -6.23
CA ASN A 98 1.59 15.21 -7.28
C ASN A 98 2.63 16.20 -6.76
N ILE A 99 2.75 16.39 -5.45
CA ILE A 99 3.52 17.51 -4.90
C ILE A 99 4.46 16.99 -3.80
N VAL A 100 5.74 17.31 -3.92
CA VAL A 100 6.75 17.12 -2.87
C VAL A 100 6.31 17.81 -1.58
N GLY A 101 6.45 17.13 -0.46
CA GLY A 101 5.97 17.60 0.84
C GLY A 101 4.49 17.39 1.10
N SER A 102 3.76 16.86 0.13
CA SER A 102 2.36 16.49 0.33
C SER A 102 2.22 15.25 1.21
N ASN A 103 1.12 15.16 1.91
CA ASN A 103 0.70 13.98 2.62
C ASN A 103 -0.70 13.57 2.17
N ASP A 104 -0.98 12.30 2.26
CA ASP A 104 -2.31 11.77 2.01
C ASP A 104 -2.56 10.53 2.88
N ASP A 105 -3.80 10.35 3.25
CA ASP A 105 -4.24 9.20 4.01
C ASP A 105 -5.09 8.29 3.11
N PHE A 106 -4.79 7.01 3.15
CA PHE A 106 -5.49 5.97 2.40
C PHE A 106 -6.20 5.05 3.39
N LYS A 107 -7.46 5.30 3.65
CA LYS A 107 -8.28 4.41 4.47
C LYS A 107 -8.92 3.36 3.57
N LEU A 108 -8.63 2.09 3.84
CA LEU A 108 -9.24 0.99 3.10
C LEU A 108 -10.74 0.92 3.39
N LEU A 109 -11.55 0.98 2.34
CA LEU A 109 -13.02 1.11 2.47
C LEU A 109 -13.66 -0.07 3.20
N TYR A 110 -13.12 -1.27 2.98
CA TYR A 110 -13.65 -2.52 3.56
C TYR A 110 -12.66 -3.21 4.51
N GLY A 111 -11.57 -2.54 4.89
CA GLY A 111 -10.51 -3.15 5.67
C GLY A 111 -9.63 -4.13 4.89
N ALA A 112 -8.80 -4.86 5.62
CA ALA A 112 -7.87 -5.84 5.08
C ALA A 112 -8.60 -7.02 4.42
N GLY A 113 -8.13 -7.45 3.24
CA GLY A 113 -8.77 -8.52 2.46
C GLY A 113 -9.91 -8.05 1.57
N GLY A 114 -10.14 -6.71 1.51
CA GLY A 114 -11.15 -6.10 0.66
C GLY A 114 -12.58 -6.48 1.04
N LYS A 115 -13.53 -6.30 0.10
CA LYS A 115 -14.96 -6.52 0.35
C LYS A 115 -15.32 -7.95 0.83
N LEU A 116 -14.52 -8.93 0.47
CA LEU A 116 -14.77 -10.34 0.82
C LEU A 116 -13.97 -10.80 2.04
N ASN A 117 -13.14 -9.92 2.62
CA ASN A 117 -12.26 -10.23 3.75
C ASN A 117 -11.37 -11.46 3.50
N ASN A 118 -10.87 -11.61 2.28
CA ASN A 118 -10.07 -12.77 1.91
C ASN A 118 -8.66 -12.69 2.48
N PRO A 119 -8.14 -13.75 3.14
CA PRO A 119 -6.72 -13.88 3.42
C PRO A 119 -5.89 -13.96 2.14
N GLY A 120 -4.64 -13.49 2.21
CA GLY A 120 -3.71 -13.56 1.08
C GLY A 120 -2.74 -12.40 1.06
N ASP A 121 -1.85 -12.44 0.07
CA ASP A 121 -0.88 -11.40 -0.17
C ASP A 121 -1.42 -10.40 -1.21
N TYR A 122 -1.46 -9.14 -0.84
CA TYR A 122 -1.92 -8.05 -1.69
C TYR A 122 -0.77 -7.10 -1.94
N MET A 123 -0.39 -6.94 -3.20
CA MET A 123 0.67 -6.01 -3.56
C MET A 123 0.20 -4.57 -3.37
N TYR A 124 0.97 -3.78 -2.63
CA TYR A 124 0.89 -2.33 -2.68
C TYR A 124 2.04 -1.80 -3.54
N ARG A 125 1.81 -0.73 -4.28
CA ARG A 125 2.79 -0.22 -5.24
C ARG A 125 2.50 1.20 -5.69
N SER A 126 3.50 1.80 -6.36
CA SER A 126 3.26 2.98 -7.19
C SER A 126 2.41 2.63 -8.42
N GLY A 127 1.71 3.62 -8.95
CA GLY A 127 0.98 3.51 -10.21
C GLY A 127 1.87 3.47 -11.45
N ASN A 128 3.10 3.98 -11.36
CA ASN A 128 4.06 3.97 -12.46
C ASN A 128 4.86 2.64 -12.44
N ILE A 129 4.57 1.77 -13.43
CA ILE A 129 5.11 0.41 -13.43
C ILE A 129 6.60 0.42 -13.77
N ARG A 130 6.97 1.03 -14.88
CA ARG A 130 8.33 0.92 -15.43
C ARG A 130 9.38 1.55 -14.50
N TRP A 131 9.14 2.77 -14.03
CA TRP A 131 10.15 3.52 -13.29
C TRP A 131 10.15 3.24 -11.80
N ASP A 132 8.95 3.13 -11.23
CA ASP A 132 8.84 3.03 -9.77
C ASP A 132 8.91 1.59 -9.29
N ILE A 133 8.15 0.68 -9.90
CA ILE A 133 8.05 -0.70 -9.40
C ILE A 133 9.32 -1.48 -9.69
N GLU A 134 9.88 -1.37 -10.88
CA GLU A 134 11.15 -2.04 -11.25
C GLU A 134 12.31 -1.58 -10.36
N LEU A 135 12.31 -0.31 -9.95
CA LEU A 135 13.29 0.29 -9.06
C LEU A 135 12.99 0.06 -7.58
N GLY A 136 11.88 -0.57 -7.23
CA GLY A 136 11.62 -1.09 -5.90
C GLY A 136 10.46 -0.47 -5.13
N LEU A 137 9.63 0.38 -5.76
CA LEU A 137 8.49 1.01 -5.10
C LEU A 137 7.25 0.10 -5.12
N TRP A 138 7.37 -1.05 -4.48
CA TRP A 138 6.31 -2.03 -4.27
C TRP A 138 6.55 -2.82 -2.99
N GLY A 139 5.52 -3.43 -2.45
CA GLY A 139 5.60 -4.28 -1.27
C GLY A 139 4.32 -5.10 -1.08
N ILE A 140 4.20 -5.75 0.06
CA ILE A 140 3.12 -6.70 0.36
C ILE A 140 2.36 -6.26 1.61
N LEU A 141 1.03 -6.21 1.49
CA LEU A 141 0.09 -6.31 2.60
C LEU A 141 -0.35 -7.77 2.70
N ARG A 142 0.06 -8.46 3.76
CA ARG A 142 -0.32 -9.85 4.03
C ARG A 142 -1.50 -9.92 4.99
N VAL A 143 -2.61 -10.45 4.50
CA VAL A 143 -3.80 -10.71 5.31
C VAL A 143 -3.76 -12.16 5.75
N LEU A 144 -3.62 -12.36 7.07
CA LEU A 144 -3.33 -13.67 7.67
C LEU A 144 -4.59 -14.55 7.74
N SER A 145 -4.47 -15.81 7.37
CA SER A 145 -5.55 -16.79 7.48
C SER A 145 -5.77 -17.33 8.88
N SER A 146 -4.78 -17.18 9.76
CA SER A 146 -4.81 -17.68 11.13
C SER A 146 -4.14 -16.70 12.09
N LYS A 147 -4.55 -16.72 13.33
CA LYS A 147 -3.93 -15.90 14.38
C LYS A 147 -2.48 -16.30 14.59
N ARG A 148 -1.63 -15.30 14.79
CA ARG A 148 -0.23 -15.46 15.19
C ARG A 148 -0.02 -14.91 16.60
N SER A 149 0.81 -15.59 17.38
CA SER A 149 1.13 -15.16 18.73
C SER A 149 1.80 -13.80 18.80
N GLU A 150 2.62 -13.49 17.79
CA GLU A 150 3.35 -12.23 17.66
C GLU A 150 2.52 -11.05 17.16
N LEU A 151 1.31 -11.32 16.65
CA LEU A 151 0.38 -10.29 16.19
C LEU A 151 -0.93 -10.40 16.97
N ALA A 152 -1.07 -9.62 18.01
CA ALA A 152 -2.28 -9.59 18.81
C ALA A 152 -3.47 -9.04 18.01
N SER A 153 -4.66 -9.60 18.23
CA SER A 153 -5.89 -9.03 17.70
C SER A 153 -6.15 -7.64 18.27
N LEU A 154 -6.70 -6.75 17.45
CA LEU A 154 -7.14 -5.45 17.93
C LEU A 154 -8.15 -5.63 19.07
N GLN A 155 -7.97 -4.88 20.16
CA GLN A 155 -8.95 -4.87 21.23
C GLN A 155 -10.27 -4.27 20.73
N PRO A 156 -11.41 -4.82 21.12
CA PRO A 156 -12.69 -4.21 20.81
C PRO A 156 -12.71 -2.76 21.33
N TYR A 157 -13.14 -1.83 20.50
CA TYR A 157 -13.30 -0.46 20.93
C TYR A 157 -14.31 -0.37 22.06
N LYS A 158 -13.86 0.00 23.26
CA LYS A 158 -14.74 0.29 24.39
C LYS A 158 -15.20 1.72 24.24
N GLN A 159 -16.45 1.89 23.85
CA GLN A 159 -17.08 3.21 23.75
C GLN A 159 -17.12 3.84 25.15
N ASN A 160 -16.38 4.92 25.34
CA ASN A 160 -16.46 5.72 26.57
C ASN A 160 -17.79 6.47 26.61
N LYS A 161 -18.28 6.77 27.82
CA LYS A 161 -19.56 7.49 27.98
C LYS A 161 -19.62 8.85 27.27
N GLU A 162 -18.46 9.44 27.00
CA GLU A 162 -18.31 10.72 26.29
C GLU A 162 -18.45 10.59 24.77
N ASP A 163 -18.29 9.39 24.20
CA ASP A 163 -18.38 9.13 22.75
C ASP A 163 -19.82 8.93 22.24
N LYS A 164 -20.83 9.02 23.14
CA LYS A 164 -22.24 8.78 22.78
C LYS A 164 -22.82 9.74 21.73
N ASN A 165 -22.12 10.83 21.45
CA ASN A 165 -22.55 11.82 20.47
C ASN A 165 -21.93 11.66 19.08
N ILE A 166 -21.09 10.64 18.87
CA ILE A 166 -20.55 10.34 17.54
C ILE A 166 -21.52 9.38 16.85
N PRO A 167 -22.15 9.75 15.73
CA PRO A 167 -23.07 8.86 15.01
C PRO A 167 -22.34 7.57 14.61
N LEU A 168 -22.81 6.44 15.11
CA LEU A 168 -22.35 5.13 14.63
C LEU A 168 -22.70 5.02 13.16
N GLN A 169 -21.73 4.59 12.34
CA GLN A 169 -21.98 4.31 10.94
C GLN A 169 -23.12 3.31 10.79
N PRO A 170 -24.02 3.49 9.83
CA PRO A 170 -25.15 2.59 9.65
C PRO A 170 -24.65 1.17 9.38
N LYS A 171 -25.13 0.22 10.18
CA LYS A 171 -24.97 -1.20 9.90
C LYS A 171 -25.65 -1.47 8.54
N ARG A 172 -24.89 -1.90 7.57
CA ARG A 172 -25.39 -2.49 6.32
C ARG A 172 -25.15 -3.97 6.34
#